data_862d0cde1da8895f0aa3660c044e9f12
#
_entry.id   862d0cde1da8895f0aa3660c044e9f12
#
_cell.length_a   1.000
_cell.length_b   1.000
_cell.length_c   1.000
_cell.angle_alpha   90.00
_cell.angle_beta   90.00
_cell.angle_gamma   90.00
#
_symmetry.space_group_name_H-M   'P 1'
#
loop_
_entity.id
_entity.type
_entity.pdbx_description
1 polymer ?
#
loop_
_entity_poly.entity_id
_entity_poly.type
_entity_poly.pdbx_seq_one_letter_code
_entity_poly.pdbx_strand_id
1 'polypeptide(L)'
;MSDSKYILIIGGMGPQASAFAHRRLVEEFQLAHRGGELGNADYPRITHLSINVDDFIADPGKKLGALNYINACLRDVNLKSVDCGFIACNTAHLLFDDLQQTTGGRLISMIETVKESVAGQKIGLVATPATISSGLYGEAIAPDEAGVLKIEEIIRQVISGVPARDLAGGLQIEIEKLKNRGAEKVMLGCSELSILGEFINLDYIIDPVTLIARKVIE
;
A
#
# COMPACT_ATOMS: atom_id res chain seq x y z
N MET A 1 21.50 -16.25 17.48
CA MET A 1 20.23 -15.61 17.15
C MET A 1 20.18 -15.56 15.64
N SER A 2 19.13 -16.07 15.00
CA SER A 2 19.02 -16.03 13.54
C SER A 2 19.09 -14.57 13.08
N ASP A 3 19.81 -14.35 11.96
CA ASP A 3 19.93 -13.04 11.30
C ASP A 3 18.58 -12.66 10.61
N SER A 4 17.47 -12.72 11.37
CA SER A 4 16.15 -12.40 10.83
C SER A 4 16.05 -10.89 10.60
N LYS A 5 15.63 -10.49 9.40
CA LYS A 5 15.42 -9.07 9.03
C LYS A 5 14.54 -8.36 10.06
N TYR A 6 14.86 -7.09 10.32
CA TYR A 6 14.01 -6.20 11.10
C TYR A 6 13.30 -5.21 10.14
N ILE A 7 11.99 -5.37 9.97
CA ILE A 7 11.16 -4.63 9.03
C ILE A 7 10.30 -3.59 9.75
N LEU A 8 10.27 -2.35 9.22
CA LEU A 8 9.42 -1.26 9.70
C LEU A 8 8.24 -1.06 8.75
N ILE A 9 7.03 -1.08 9.27
CA ILE A 9 5.81 -0.68 8.54
C ILE A 9 5.32 0.66 9.11
N ILE A 10 5.31 1.70 8.28
CA ILE A 10 4.70 2.99 8.60
C ILE A 10 3.28 2.96 8.03
N GLY A 11 2.28 2.89 8.91
CA GLY A 11 0.87 2.68 8.55
C GLY A 11 -0.09 3.52 9.41
N GLY A 12 -1.35 3.13 9.42
CA GLY A 12 -2.42 3.84 10.13
C GLY A 12 -3.18 4.85 9.27
N MET A 13 -2.81 4.98 8.01
CA MET A 13 -3.38 5.85 6.98
C MET A 13 -4.03 5.07 5.81
N GLY A 14 -5.04 4.17 5.93
CA GLY A 14 -5.84 3.85 7.11
C GLY A 14 -5.38 2.60 7.87
N PRO A 15 -5.94 2.43 9.05
CA PRO A 15 -5.52 1.41 9.99
C PRO A 15 -5.83 -0.02 9.52
N GLN A 16 -6.95 -0.28 8.90
CA GLN A 16 -7.31 -1.60 8.37
C GLN A 16 -6.37 -2.03 7.24
N ALA A 17 -6.07 -1.11 6.32
CA ALA A 17 -5.15 -1.37 5.21
C ALA A 17 -3.73 -1.65 5.69
N SER A 18 -3.25 -0.95 6.71
CA SER A 18 -1.92 -1.21 7.27
C SER A 18 -1.85 -2.51 8.08
N ALA A 19 -2.93 -2.91 8.75
CA ALA A 19 -3.05 -4.22 9.36
C ALA A 19 -3.06 -5.35 8.30
N PHE A 20 -3.75 -5.12 7.18
CA PHE A 20 -3.72 -6.00 6.01
C PHE A 20 -2.30 -6.13 5.45
N ALA A 21 -1.55 -5.03 5.32
CA ALA A 21 -0.19 -5.05 4.83
C ALA A 21 0.75 -5.85 5.75
N HIS A 22 0.57 -5.75 7.07
CA HIS A 22 1.30 -6.60 8.03
C HIS A 22 0.96 -8.08 7.82
N ARG A 23 -0.31 -8.44 7.75
CA ARG A 23 -0.74 -9.82 7.51
C ARG A 23 -0.16 -10.34 6.18
N ARG A 24 -0.25 -9.55 5.11
CA ARG A 24 0.29 -9.91 3.81
C ARG A 24 1.80 -10.14 3.84
N LEU A 25 2.55 -9.33 4.59
CA LEU A 25 3.99 -9.53 4.78
C LEU A 25 4.29 -10.90 5.41
N VAL A 26 3.55 -11.29 6.45
CA VAL A 26 3.71 -12.60 7.10
C VAL A 26 3.37 -13.74 6.13
N GLU A 27 2.28 -13.61 5.37
CA GLU A 27 1.84 -14.60 4.37
C GLU A 27 2.89 -14.77 3.25
N GLU A 28 3.42 -13.67 2.71
CA GLU A 28 4.44 -13.74 1.66
C GLU A 28 5.75 -14.34 2.19
N PHE A 29 6.12 -14.05 3.45
CA PHE A 29 7.25 -14.71 4.09
C PHE A 29 7.04 -16.23 4.17
N GLN A 30 5.86 -16.69 4.60
CA GLN A 30 5.51 -18.12 4.62
C GLN A 30 5.57 -18.74 3.22
N LEU A 31 5.07 -18.02 2.21
CA LEU A 31 5.11 -18.47 0.81
C LEU A 31 6.53 -18.65 0.29
N ALA A 32 7.44 -17.72 0.63
CA ALA A 32 8.84 -17.78 0.23
C ALA A 32 9.61 -18.94 0.89
N HIS A 33 9.15 -19.41 2.06
CA HIS A 33 9.79 -20.48 2.81
C HIS A 33 8.98 -21.80 2.76
N ARG A 34 8.14 -21.99 1.75
CA ARG A 34 7.35 -23.23 1.55
C ARG A 34 8.25 -24.45 1.44
N GLY A 35 7.95 -25.49 2.22
CA GLY A 35 8.68 -26.76 2.25
C GLY A 35 9.68 -26.89 3.40
N GLY A 36 9.89 -25.84 4.21
CA GLY A 36 10.59 -25.89 5.48
C GLY A 36 9.65 -25.86 6.67
N GLU A 37 10.12 -26.32 7.83
CA GLU A 37 9.43 -26.09 9.10
C GLU A 37 9.79 -24.68 9.59
N LEU A 38 8.78 -23.84 9.84
CA LEU A 38 8.94 -22.49 10.40
C LEU A 38 8.54 -22.46 11.86
N GLY A 39 9.47 -22.08 12.74
CA GLY A 39 9.20 -21.70 14.12
C GLY A 39 9.03 -20.17 14.25
N ASN A 40 8.56 -19.71 15.42
CA ASN A 40 8.34 -18.28 15.65
C ASN A 40 9.62 -17.42 15.48
N ALA A 41 10.79 -18.00 15.75
CA ALA A 41 12.08 -17.32 15.67
C ALA A 41 12.60 -17.11 14.23
N ASP A 42 11.99 -17.78 13.24
CA ASP A 42 12.39 -17.69 11.84
C ASP A 42 11.76 -16.48 11.13
N TYR A 43 10.64 -15.97 11.68
CA TYR A 43 9.97 -14.81 11.13
C TYR A 43 10.78 -13.52 11.30
N PRO A 44 10.62 -12.55 10.38
CA PRO A 44 11.23 -11.25 10.52
C PRO A 44 10.70 -10.55 11.78
N ARG A 45 11.56 -9.79 12.45
CA ARG A 45 11.11 -8.85 13.46
C ARG A 45 10.35 -7.72 12.77
N ILE A 46 9.11 -7.43 13.17
CA ILE A 46 8.29 -6.39 12.55
C ILE A 46 7.92 -5.34 13.60
N THR A 47 8.22 -4.07 13.31
CA THR A 47 7.57 -2.94 13.99
C THR A 47 6.53 -2.35 13.05
N HIS A 48 5.28 -2.41 13.45
CA HIS A 48 4.17 -1.79 12.74
C HIS A 48 3.69 -0.56 13.52
N LEU A 49 3.97 0.61 13.00
CA LEU A 49 3.45 1.88 13.50
C LEU A 49 2.11 2.17 12.85
N SER A 50 1.02 1.99 13.58
CA SER A 50 -0.31 2.42 13.16
C SER A 50 -0.57 3.82 13.70
N ILE A 51 -0.30 4.84 12.88
CA ILE A 51 -0.30 6.25 13.27
C ILE A 51 -1.60 6.90 12.81
N ASN A 52 -2.36 7.50 13.72
CA ASN A 52 -3.60 8.21 13.44
C ASN A 52 -3.30 9.63 12.91
N VAL A 53 -2.85 9.71 11.67
CA VAL A 53 -2.49 10.98 11.03
C VAL A 53 -3.76 11.68 10.53
N ASP A 54 -3.84 13.00 10.70
CA ASP A 54 -4.87 13.83 10.06
C ASP A 54 -4.86 13.63 8.53
N ASP A 55 -6.04 13.68 7.94
CA ASP A 55 -6.19 13.53 6.49
C ASP A 55 -5.58 14.73 5.73
N PHE A 56 -4.27 14.61 5.47
CA PHE A 56 -3.53 15.57 4.64
C PHE A 56 -3.74 15.33 3.13
N ILE A 57 -4.44 14.26 2.79
CA ILE A 57 -4.78 13.91 1.41
C ILE A 57 -5.90 14.81 0.92
N ALA A 58 -6.94 15.00 1.77
CA ALA A 58 -8.04 15.91 1.48
C ALA A 58 -7.65 17.39 1.70
N ASP A 59 -6.66 17.67 2.55
CA ASP A 59 -6.19 19.02 2.86
C ASP A 59 -4.66 19.11 2.80
N PRO A 60 -4.09 19.58 1.66
CA PRO A 60 -2.65 19.74 1.50
C PRO A 60 -2.00 20.65 2.55
N GLY A 61 -2.74 21.56 3.18
CA GLY A 61 -2.26 22.41 4.26
C GLY A 61 -1.84 21.62 5.50
N LYS A 62 -2.34 20.41 5.66
CA LYS A 62 -2.00 19.52 6.77
C LYS A 62 -0.74 18.67 6.54
N LYS A 63 -0.17 18.69 5.33
CA LYS A 63 0.98 17.85 4.94
C LYS A 63 2.16 17.99 5.92
N LEU A 64 2.54 19.20 6.27
CA LEU A 64 3.65 19.45 7.20
C LEU A 64 3.35 18.96 8.62
N GLY A 65 2.12 19.15 9.09
CA GLY A 65 1.67 18.63 10.39
C GLY A 65 1.73 17.12 10.44
N ALA A 66 1.23 16.45 9.41
CA ALA A 66 1.28 15.00 9.26
C ALA A 66 2.72 14.48 9.28
N LEU A 67 3.62 15.08 8.49
CA LEU A 67 5.05 14.73 8.47
C LEU A 67 5.69 14.86 9.85
N ASN A 68 5.47 16.01 10.53
CA ASN A 68 6.02 16.25 11.86
C ASN A 68 5.53 15.22 12.88
N TYR A 69 4.26 14.83 12.81
CA TYR A 69 3.68 13.84 13.70
C TYR A 69 4.24 12.45 13.43
N ILE A 70 4.33 12.04 12.17
CA ILE A 70 4.97 10.75 11.80
C ILE A 70 6.42 10.72 12.29
N ASN A 71 7.18 11.79 12.06
CA ASN A 71 8.56 11.90 12.53
C ASN A 71 8.67 11.83 14.06
N ALA A 72 7.70 12.39 14.80
CA ALA A 72 7.66 12.26 16.25
C ALA A 72 7.47 10.81 16.69
N CYS A 73 6.54 10.07 16.05
CA CYS A 73 6.32 8.65 16.32
C CYS A 73 7.54 7.78 15.97
N LEU A 74 8.28 8.13 14.93
CA LEU A 74 9.49 7.41 14.51
C LEU A 74 10.65 7.54 15.53
N ARG A 75 10.65 8.54 16.41
CA ARG A 75 11.70 8.68 17.46
C ARG A 75 11.70 7.54 18.46
N ASP A 76 10.57 6.87 18.66
CA ASP A 76 10.45 5.72 19.56
C ASP A 76 10.95 4.43 18.94
N VAL A 77 11.30 4.44 17.64
CA VAL A 77 11.85 3.29 16.92
C VAL A 77 13.36 3.39 16.86
N ASN A 78 14.05 2.31 17.22
CA ASN A 78 15.49 2.23 16.98
C ASN A 78 15.78 2.04 15.48
N LEU A 79 15.70 3.13 14.74
CA LEU A 79 15.86 3.15 13.26
C LEU A 79 17.22 2.57 12.82
N LYS A 80 18.27 2.66 13.66
CA LYS A 80 19.60 2.11 13.33
C LYS A 80 19.59 0.59 13.19
N SER A 81 18.67 -0.08 13.89
CA SER A 81 18.53 -1.55 13.85
C SER A 81 17.55 -2.02 12.78
N VAL A 82 16.79 -1.14 12.13
CA VAL A 82 15.87 -1.48 11.05
C VAL A 82 16.68 -1.78 9.79
N ASP A 83 16.46 -2.93 9.17
CA ASP A 83 17.11 -3.30 7.91
C ASP A 83 16.43 -2.64 6.72
N CYS A 84 15.10 -2.71 6.68
CA CYS A 84 14.28 -2.05 5.66
C CYS A 84 12.88 -1.74 6.20
N GLY A 85 12.12 -0.95 5.46
CA GLY A 85 10.73 -0.65 5.79
C GLY A 85 9.96 -0.13 4.59
N PHE A 86 8.67 0.11 4.78
CA PHE A 86 7.82 0.71 3.75
C PHE A 86 6.66 1.50 4.37
N ILE A 87 6.05 2.35 3.55
CA ILE A 87 4.84 3.10 3.90
C ILE A 87 3.64 2.33 3.37
N ALA A 88 2.74 1.87 4.26
CA ALA A 88 1.55 1.08 3.91
C ALA A 88 0.37 1.97 3.45
N CYS A 89 0.66 2.98 2.63
CA CYS A 89 -0.31 3.90 2.07
C CYS A 89 0.22 4.47 0.75
N ASN A 90 -0.55 4.36 -0.33
CA ASN A 90 -0.13 4.87 -1.64
C ASN A 90 0.05 6.39 -1.62
N THR A 91 -0.96 7.13 -1.18
CA THR A 91 -0.94 8.60 -1.19
C THR A 91 0.10 9.19 -0.22
N ALA A 92 0.43 8.48 0.86
CA ALA A 92 1.46 8.93 1.80
C ALA A 92 2.88 8.92 1.18
N HIS A 93 3.07 8.36 -0.02
CA HIS A 93 4.30 8.50 -0.77
C HIS A 93 4.57 9.95 -1.23
N LEU A 94 3.60 10.86 -1.10
CA LEU A 94 3.86 12.31 -1.20
C LEU A 94 4.81 12.83 -0.09
N LEU A 95 5.03 12.04 0.96
CA LEU A 95 5.98 12.30 2.06
C LEU A 95 7.24 11.40 1.97
N PHE A 96 7.39 10.61 0.91
CA PHE A 96 8.39 9.56 0.86
C PHE A 96 9.80 10.08 1.04
N ASP A 97 10.19 11.12 0.33
CA ASP A 97 11.57 11.67 0.38
C ASP A 97 11.93 12.18 1.78
N ASP A 98 11.00 12.88 2.43
CA ASP A 98 11.19 13.37 3.80
C ASP A 98 11.35 12.23 4.80
N LEU A 99 10.50 11.19 4.68
CA LEU A 99 10.54 10.00 5.54
C LEU A 99 11.75 9.12 5.24
N GLN A 100 12.21 9.08 3.98
CA GLN A 100 13.42 8.39 3.58
C GLN A 100 14.66 9.02 4.25
N GLN A 101 14.72 10.35 4.34
CA GLN A 101 15.76 11.05 5.09
C GLN A 101 15.70 10.69 6.58
N THR A 102 14.52 10.76 7.20
CA THR A 102 14.34 10.46 8.62
C THR A 102 14.75 9.01 8.96
N THR A 103 14.44 8.07 8.07
CA THR A 103 14.76 6.64 8.26
C THR A 103 16.18 6.27 7.82
N GLY A 104 16.95 7.23 7.35
CA GLY A 104 18.34 7.02 6.91
C GLY A 104 18.45 6.13 5.68
N GLY A 105 17.55 6.28 4.72
CA GLY A 105 17.57 5.54 3.46
C GLY A 105 17.01 4.12 3.53
N ARG A 106 16.26 3.78 4.58
CA ARG A 106 15.80 2.38 4.82
C ARG A 106 14.42 2.04 4.24
N LEU A 107 13.70 3.03 3.70
CA LEU A 107 12.39 2.75 3.11
C LEU A 107 12.54 2.24 1.68
N ILE A 108 11.77 1.22 1.37
CA ILE A 108 11.55 0.74 0.00
C ILE A 108 10.26 1.38 -0.49
N SER A 109 10.30 2.02 -1.66
CA SER A 109 9.14 2.68 -2.24
C SER A 109 8.18 1.66 -2.83
N MET A 110 6.94 1.62 -2.33
CA MET A 110 5.87 0.83 -2.93
C MET A 110 5.55 1.32 -4.36
N ILE A 111 5.63 2.63 -4.59
CA ILE A 111 5.37 3.23 -5.91
C ILE A 111 6.40 2.75 -6.94
N GLU A 112 7.71 2.83 -6.62
CA GLU A 112 8.75 2.39 -7.53
C GLU A 112 8.73 0.87 -7.73
N THR A 113 8.47 0.09 -6.65
CA THR A 113 8.29 -1.37 -6.76
C THR A 113 7.20 -1.73 -7.76
N VAL A 114 6.08 -1.02 -7.74
CA VAL A 114 5.00 -1.23 -8.71
C VAL A 114 5.45 -0.84 -10.12
N LYS A 115 6.04 0.36 -10.30
CA LYS A 115 6.49 0.83 -11.62
C LYS A 115 7.46 -0.17 -12.27
N GLU A 116 8.39 -0.72 -11.50
CA GLU A 116 9.32 -1.75 -11.97
C GLU A 116 8.57 -3.01 -12.43
N SER A 117 7.55 -3.44 -11.70
CA SER A 117 6.79 -4.67 -11.99
C SER A 117 5.90 -4.58 -13.23
N VAL A 118 5.53 -3.36 -13.64
CA VAL A 118 4.60 -3.12 -14.77
C VAL A 118 5.26 -2.37 -15.94
N ALA A 119 6.58 -2.28 -15.97
CA ALA A 119 7.31 -1.53 -16.98
C ALA A 119 6.90 -1.95 -18.40
N GLY A 120 6.57 -0.96 -19.23
CA GLY A 120 6.17 -1.16 -20.63
C GLY A 120 4.72 -1.61 -20.83
N GLN A 121 3.91 -1.75 -19.78
CA GLN A 121 2.50 -2.14 -19.86
C GLN A 121 1.58 -0.92 -19.76
N LYS A 122 0.41 -0.99 -20.40
CA LYS A 122 -0.66 0.00 -20.24
C LYS A 122 -1.44 -0.29 -18.97
N ILE A 123 -1.32 0.59 -17.99
CA ILE A 123 -1.89 0.40 -16.66
C ILE A 123 -3.18 1.19 -16.48
N GLY A 124 -4.24 0.51 -16.00
CA GLY A 124 -5.41 1.14 -15.39
C GLY A 124 -5.15 1.42 -13.91
N LEU A 125 -5.66 2.53 -13.38
CA LEU A 125 -5.45 2.92 -11.99
C LEU A 125 -6.79 3.13 -11.29
N VAL A 126 -7.14 2.28 -10.33
CA VAL A 126 -8.22 2.53 -9.38
C VAL A 126 -7.63 3.06 -8.08
N ALA A 127 -7.94 4.32 -7.71
CA ALA A 127 -7.32 5.01 -6.58
C ALA A 127 -8.19 6.18 -6.09
N THR A 128 -7.76 6.81 -5.01
CA THR A 128 -8.35 8.08 -4.56
C THR A 128 -8.13 9.19 -5.60
N PRO A 129 -9.01 10.21 -5.67
CA PRO A 129 -8.79 11.38 -6.54
C PRO A 129 -7.40 12.00 -6.36
N ALA A 130 -6.92 12.08 -5.10
CA ALA A 130 -5.61 12.64 -4.78
C ALA A 130 -4.46 11.80 -5.36
N THR A 131 -4.54 10.47 -5.30
CA THR A 131 -3.51 9.59 -5.91
C THR A 131 -3.52 9.71 -7.43
N ILE A 132 -4.70 9.78 -8.07
CA ILE A 132 -4.82 9.96 -9.52
C ILE A 132 -4.20 11.30 -9.93
N SER A 133 -4.57 12.39 -9.28
CA SER A 133 -4.11 13.75 -9.63
C SER A 133 -2.63 14.00 -9.30
N SER A 134 -2.06 13.25 -8.35
CA SER A 134 -0.65 13.41 -7.94
C SER A 134 0.36 12.98 -8.99
N GLY A 135 -0.04 12.15 -9.95
CA GLY A 135 0.88 11.58 -10.94
C GLY A 135 1.90 10.58 -10.38
N LEU A 136 1.75 10.12 -9.13
CA LEU A 136 2.66 9.17 -8.48
C LEU A 136 2.97 7.94 -9.34
N TYR A 137 1.99 7.46 -10.08
CA TYR A 137 2.11 6.28 -10.94
C TYR A 137 2.37 6.59 -12.42
N GLY A 138 2.64 7.86 -12.77
CA GLY A 138 2.87 8.29 -14.14
C GLY A 138 1.60 8.25 -15.00
N GLU A 139 1.76 7.96 -16.28
CA GLU A 139 0.63 7.85 -17.21
C GLU A 139 -0.12 6.53 -16.99
N ALA A 140 -1.32 6.64 -16.41
CA ALA A 140 -2.23 5.52 -16.22
C ALA A 140 -3.63 5.87 -16.75
N ILE A 141 -4.37 4.86 -17.22
CA ILE A 141 -5.77 5.02 -17.61
C ILE A 141 -6.59 5.16 -16.33
N ALA A 142 -7.05 6.39 -16.04
CA ALA A 142 -7.92 6.64 -14.91
C ALA A 142 -9.38 6.31 -15.24
N PRO A 143 -10.25 6.00 -14.25
CA PRO A 143 -11.68 5.92 -14.42
C PRO A 143 -12.26 7.25 -14.94
N ASP A 144 -13.46 7.20 -15.50
CA ASP A 144 -14.23 8.42 -15.74
C ASP A 144 -14.69 9.06 -14.41
N GLU A 145 -15.26 10.25 -14.47
CA GLU A 145 -15.67 11.00 -13.27
C GLU A 145 -16.61 10.19 -12.37
N ALA A 146 -17.58 9.48 -12.93
CA ALA A 146 -18.51 8.64 -12.19
C ALA A 146 -17.78 7.44 -11.54
N GLY A 147 -16.84 6.84 -12.23
CA GLY A 147 -16.01 5.76 -11.71
C GLY A 147 -15.10 6.22 -10.57
N VAL A 148 -14.49 7.41 -10.68
CA VAL A 148 -13.68 8.02 -9.60
C VAL A 148 -14.52 8.21 -8.34
N LEU A 149 -15.73 8.78 -8.46
CA LEU A 149 -16.65 8.97 -7.33
C LEU A 149 -17.08 7.63 -6.71
N LYS A 150 -17.34 6.62 -7.55
CA LYS A 150 -17.71 5.29 -7.06
C LYS A 150 -16.57 4.61 -6.31
N ILE A 151 -15.35 4.71 -6.79
CA ILE A 151 -14.16 4.16 -6.13
C ILE A 151 -13.92 4.87 -4.80
N GLU A 152 -14.05 6.20 -4.77
CA GLU A 152 -13.92 6.96 -3.52
C GLU A 152 -14.99 6.56 -2.49
N GLU A 153 -16.25 6.37 -2.91
CA GLU A 153 -17.31 5.84 -2.06
C GLU A 153 -16.93 4.48 -1.46
N ILE A 154 -16.45 3.54 -2.30
CA ILE A 154 -16.00 2.22 -1.86
C ILE A 154 -14.88 2.34 -0.81
N ILE A 155 -13.87 3.17 -1.06
CA ILE A 155 -12.75 3.40 -0.12
C ILE A 155 -13.29 3.92 1.22
N ARG A 156 -14.19 4.90 1.22
CA ARG A 156 -14.81 5.44 2.44
C ARG A 156 -15.62 4.40 3.20
N GLN A 157 -16.32 3.52 2.50
CA GLN A 157 -17.08 2.41 3.10
C GLN A 157 -16.15 1.40 3.77
N VAL A 158 -15.01 1.07 3.15
CA VAL A 158 -13.98 0.21 3.79
C VAL A 158 -13.48 0.84 5.08
N ILE A 159 -13.08 2.12 5.02
CA ILE A 159 -12.60 2.86 6.21
C ILE A 159 -13.66 2.89 7.32
N SER A 160 -14.94 2.96 6.95
CA SER A 160 -16.07 2.94 7.89
C SER A 160 -16.42 1.54 8.40
N GLY A 161 -15.73 0.50 7.98
CA GLY A 161 -15.89 -0.87 8.49
C GLY A 161 -16.93 -1.72 7.74
N VAL A 162 -17.39 -1.30 6.56
CA VAL A 162 -18.23 -2.16 5.71
C VAL A 162 -17.40 -3.37 5.26
N PRO A 163 -17.92 -4.61 5.35
CA PRO A 163 -17.17 -5.79 4.97
C PRO A 163 -16.69 -5.74 3.52
N ALA A 164 -15.41 -5.99 3.29
CA ALA A 164 -14.79 -5.90 1.96
C ALA A 164 -15.47 -6.79 0.91
N ARG A 165 -15.96 -7.99 1.32
CA ARG A 165 -16.69 -8.90 0.43
C ARG A 165 -17.94 -8.27 -0.21
N ASP A 166 -18.60 -7.37 0.53
CA ASP A 166 -19.86 -6.75 0.10
C ASP A 166 -19.59 -5.62 -0.92
N LEU A 167 -18.36 -5.09 -0.94
CA LEU A 167 -17.91 -4.00 -1.80
C LEU A 167 -17.13 -4.48 -3.04
N ALA A 168 -16.59 -5.69 -3.00
CA ALA A 168 -15.69 -6.22 -4.04
C ALA A 168 -16.32 -6.23 -5.43
N GLY A 169 -17.62 -6.58 -5.55
CA GLY A 169 -18.33 -6.56 -6.83
C GLY A 169 -18.41 -5.17 -7.46
N GLY A 170 -18.61 -4.13 -6.67
CA GLY A 170 -18.59 -2.74 -7.13
C GLY A 170 -17.24 -2.32 -7.67
N LEU A 171 -16.15 -2.69 -6.98
CA LEU A 171 -14.78 -2.43 -7.43
C LEU A 171 -14.45 -3.21 -8.70
N GLN A 172 -14.87 -4.47 -8.79
CA GLN A 172 -14.64 -5.31 -9.98
C GLN A 172 -15.21 -4.67 -11.25
N ILE A 173 -16.40 -4.08 -11.17
CA ILE A 173 -17.02 -3.39 -12.31
C ILE A 173 -16.13 -2.25 -12.81
N GLU A 174 -15.58 -1.44 -11.91
CA GLU A 174 -14.70 -0.32 -12.28
C GLU A 174 -13.35 -0.82 -12.87
N ILE A 175 -12.82 -1.91 -12.35
CA ILE A 175 -11.63 -2.58 -12.89
C ILE A 175 -11.88 -3.07 -14.32
N GLU A 176 -13.02 -3.73 -14.56
CA GLU A 176 -13.38 -4.25 -15.89
C GLU A 176 -13.61 -3.12 -16.92
N LYS A 177 -14.15 -1.98 -16.49
CA LYS A 177 -14.26 -0.79 -17.35
C LYS A 177 -12.88 -0.31 -17.85
N LEU A 178 -11.87 -0.27 -16.96
CA LEU A 178 -10.51 0.10 -17.34
C LEU A 178 -9.88 -0.92 -18.28
N LYS A 179 -10.11 -2.22 -18.03
CA LYS A 179 -9.68 -3.29 -18.92
C LYS A 179 -10.26 -3.11 -20.33
N ASN A 180 -11.55 -2.82 -20.43
CA ASN A 180 -12.25 -2.58 -21.70
C ASN A 180 -11.76 -1.30 -22.42
N ARG A 181 -11.17 -0.36 -21.70
CA ARG A 181 -10.54 0.86 -22.25
C ARG A 181 -9.07 0.65 -22.62
N GLY A 182 -8.58 -0.59 -22.62
CA GLY A 182 -7.27 -0.98 -23.11
C GLY A 182 -6.18 -1.08 -22.05
N ALA A 183 -6.52 -1.09 -20.76
CA ALA A 183 -5.56 -1.42 -19.72
C ALA A 183 -5.14 -2.89 -19.84
N GLU A 184 -3.84 -3.17 -19.85
CA GLU A 184 -3.30 -4.53 -19.83
C GLU A 184 -3.30 -5.11 -18.41
N LYS A 185 -3.05 -4.25 -17.43
CA LYS A 185 -3.16 -4.54 -16.00
C LYS A 185 -3.91 -3.40 -15.31
N VAL A 186 -4.55 -3.69 -14.17
CA VAL A 186 -5.24 -2.67 -13.36
C VAL A 186 -4.67 -2.69 -11.95
N MET A 187 -4.20 -1.55 -11.51
CA MET A 187 -3.53 -1.37 -10.23
C MET A 187 -4.50 -0.87 -9.17
N LEU A 188 -4.44 -1.47 -7.99
CA LEU A 188 -5.15 -1.05 -6.79
C LEU A 188 -4.37 0.07 -6.08
N GLY A 189 -4.46 1.30 -6.58
CA GLY A 189 -3.68 2.45 -6.11
C GLY A 189 -4.16 3.06 -4.78
N CYS A 190 -4.92 2.31 -4.00
CA CYS A 190 -5.27 2.61 -2.62
C CYS A 190 -5.19 1.32 -1.81
N SER A 191 -4.53 1.36 -0.66
CA SER A 191 -4.31 0.16 0.17
C SER A 191 -5.60 -0.43 0.75
N GLU A 192 -6.66 0.34 0.89
CA GLU A 192 -8.00 -0.14 1.21
C GLU A 192 -8.55 -1.07 0.12
N LEU A 193 -8.27 -0.77 -1.15
CA LEU A 193 -8.71 -1.61 -2.27
C LEU A 193 -7.98 -2.95 -2.31
N SER A 194 -6.75 -3.04 -1.77
CA SER A 194 -6.02 -4.29 -1.64
C SER A 194 -6.77 -5.30 -0.78
N ILE A 195 -7.52 -4.84 0.23
CA ILE A 195 -8.36 -5.71 1.07
C ILE A 195 -9.49 -6.34 0.23
N LEU A 196 -10.07 -5.57 -0.70
CA LEU A 196 -11.12 -6.06 -1.61
C LEU A 196 -10.54 -7.03 -2.65
N GLY A 197 -9.28 -6.83 -3.02
CA GLY A 197 -8.58 -7.67 -3.98
C GLY A 197 -8.59 -9.15 -3.64
N GLU A 198 -8.69 -9.52 -2.35
CA GLU A 198 -8.82 -10.90 -1.90
C GLU A 198 -10.14 -11.58 -2.35
N PHE A 199 -11.16 -10.80 -2.68
CA PHE A 199 -12.47 -11.27 -3.11
C PHE A 199 -12.68 -11.11 -4.63
N ILE A 200 -11.66 -10.68 -5.37
CA ILE A 200 -11.71 -10.44 -6.80
C ILE A 200 -10.71 -11.38 -7.49
N ASN A 201 -11.22 -12.31 -8.27
CA ASN A 201 -10.37 -13.29 -8.96
C ASN A 201 -10.12 -12.87 -10.42
N LEU A 202 -9.20 -11.91 -10.62
CA LEU A 202 -8.78 -11.43 -11.92
C LEU A 202 -7.25 -11.44 -12.00
N ASP A 203 -6.68 -12.09 -13.00
CA ASP A 203 -5.23 -12.31 -13.19
C ASP A 203 -4.48 -11.06 -13.65
N TYR A 204 -5.20 -10.00 -14.01
CA TYR A 204 -4.64 -8.72 -14.47
C TYR A 204 -4.65 -7.62 -13.39
N ILE A 205 -4.98 -7.98 -12.13
CA ILE A 205 -4.87 -7.03 -11.01
C ILE A 205 -3.42 -6.95 -10.53
N ILE A 206 -2.97 -5.74 -10.26
CA ILE A 206 -1.72 -5.44 -9.55
C ILE A 206 -2.06 -4.91 -8.17
N ASP A 207 -1.60 -5.61 -7.15
CA ASP A 207 -1.74 -5.20 -5.75
C ASP A 207 -0.42 -4.69 -5.20
N PRO A 208 -0.27 -3.36 -5.00
CA PRO A 208 0.94 -2.75 -4.46
C PRO A 208 1.34 -3.29 -3.08
N VAL A 209 0.36 -3.64 -2.23
CA VAL A 209 0.64 -4.16 -0.89
C VAL A 209 1.30 -5.54 -0.97
N THR A 210 0.82 -6.40 -1.86
CA THR A 210 1.45 -7.72 -2.07
C THR A 210 2.86 -7.56 -2.68
N LEU A 211 3.05 -6.66 -3.64
CA LEU A 211 4.35 -6.44 -4.27
C LEU A 211 5.39 -5.92 -3.26
N ILE A 212 5.04 -4.93 -2.45
CA ILE A 212 5.98 -4.40 -1.46
C ILE A 212 6.27 -5.43 -0.35
N ALA A 213 5.29 -6.23 0.06
CA ALA A 213 5.49 -7.30 1.03
C ALA A 213 6.53 -8.32 0.54
N ARG A 214 6.47 -8.72 -0.73
CA ARG A 214 7.48 -9.57 -1.37
C ARG A 214 8.84 -8.91 -1.40
N LYS A 215 8.89 -7.65 -1.81
CA LYS A 215 10.14 -6.91 -1.99
C LYS A 215 10.94 -6.76 -0.71
N VAL A 216 10.29 -6.53 0.43
CA VAL A 216 10.98 -6.34 1.72
C VAL A 216 11.49 -7.64 2.34
N ILE A 217 10.99 -8.81 1.93
CA ILE A 217 11.47 -10.12 2.41
C ILE A 217 12.63 -10.67 1.56
N GLU A 218 12.80 -10.22 0.31
CA GLU A 218 13.98 -10.51 -0.52
C GLU A 218 15.27 -9.98 0.12
#